data_742325388e30540b1eab9a2ec30e9fa2
#
_entry.id   742325388e30540b1eab9a2ec30e9fa2
#
_cell.length_a   1.000
_cell.length_b   1.000
_cell.length_c   1.000
_cell.angle_alpha   90.00
_cell.angle_beta   90.00
_cell.angle_gamma   90.00
#
_symmetry.space_group_name_H-M   'P 1'
#
loop_
_entity.id
_entity.type
_entity.pdbx_description
1 polymer ?
#
loop_
_entity_poly.entity_id
_entity_poly.type
_entity_poly.pdbx_seq_one_letter_code
_entity_poly.pdbx_strand_id
1 'polypeptide(L)'
;LAVGFYRRLSHALAAWAFAGVCFVTPAGAGDVTYRVMDFDQLDGWAEDDHAAALKVFLNTCKDMPNPDWRAVCKYANTDPEPRQFFELFFRPVLIDDGQDALFTGYFEPELDGDTRPSNRYRYPVYRMPAEARASNPWLTRREILGSGVMAGRGLEIAWVDDPVELFFLQIQGSGRIRLPNGKYIRVGYRGANGHPYRSIGVELVARGIYEAHQVSAEVIKNWVRRNPVEGEELLYHNPSYVFFREVSQVPSDQGPLGAMNRSVTSMRSIAVDPSFVKLGAPVWVEKDGADPLRRLMIAQDTGSAIKGAQRADVFFGTGDAAGKAAGRLRDPGRMMVLLPIQRAYALLPESAI
;
A
#
# COMPACT_ATOMS: atom_id res chain seq x y z
N LEU A 1 17.53 60.89 -71.34
CA LEU A 1 16.62 59.78 -71.05
C LEU A 1 17.32 58.79 -70.12
N ALA A 2 17.56 59.16 -68.88
CA ALA A 2 18.22 58.32 -67.93
C ALA A 2 17.41 58.26 -66.62
N VAL A 3 17.06 57.11 -66.23
CA VAL A 3 16.27 56.75 -65.02
C VAL A 3 17.24 56.37 -63.91
N GLY A 4 17.19 57.13 -62.85
CA GLY A 4 18.04 56.89 -61.68
C GLY A 4 17.46 55.79 -60.78
N PHE A 5 18.36 54.90 -60.36
CA PHE A 5 18.09 53.83 -59.44
C PHE A 5 18.52 54.25 -58.00
N TYR A 6 17.60 54.47 -57.13
CA TYR A 6 17.86 54.53 -55.66
C TYR A 6 17.72 53.17 -54.98
N ARG A 7 18.83 52.63 -54.52
CA ARG A 7 18.94 51.45 -53.72
C ARG A 7 18.71 51.82 -52.25
N ARG A 8 17.60 51.40 -51.68
CA ARG A 8 17.41 51.42 -50.22
C ARG A 8 17.92 50.10 -49.60
N LEU A 9 18.94 50.20 -48.73
CA LEU A 9 19.39 49.11 -47.88
C LEU A 9 18.39 48.98 -46.73
N SER A 10 17.72 47.84 -46.64
CA SER A 10 16.94 47.44 -45.47
C SER A 10 17.82 46.58 -44.56
N HIS A 11 18.12 47.06 -43.36
CA HIS A 11 18.79 46.28 -42.32
C HIS A 11 17.75 45.38 -41.68
N ALA A 12 17.84 44.09 -41.94
CA ALA A 12 17.06 43.06 -41.20
C ALA A 12 17.80 42.76 -39.90
N LEU A 13 17.26 43.21 -38.77
CA LEU A 13 17.65 42.77 -37.43
C LEU A 13 17.09 41.36 -37.21
N ALA A 14 17.96 40.36 -37.25
CA ALA A 14 17.62 39.01 -36.83
C ALA A 14 17.57 38.93 -35.30
N ALA A 15 16.35 38.88 -34.74
CA ALA A 15 16.15 38.60 -33.32
C ALA A 15 16.33 37.10 -33.10
N TRP A 16 17.43 36.74 -32.43
CA TRP A 16 17.64 35.40 -31.92
C TRP A 16 16.76 35.20 -30.68
N ALA A 17 15.64 34.48 -30.83
CA ALA A 17 14.88 33.98 -29.69
C ALA A 17 15.64 32.81 -29.09
N PHE A 18 16.28 33.03 -27.93
CA PHE A 18 16.77 32.00 -27.07
C PHE A 18 15.55 31.25 -26.49
N ALA A 19 15.16 30.16 -27.09
CA ALA A 19 14.26 29.17 -26.45
C ALA A 19 15.04 28.54 -25.32
N GLY A 20 14.83 29.05 -24.11
CA GLY A 20 15.30 28.40 -22.89
C GLY A 20 14.60 27.05 -22.75
N VAL A 21 15.29 25.97 -23.12
CA VAL A 21 14.89 24.62 -22.76
C VAL A 21 15.12 24.49 -21.25
N CYS A 22 14.04 24.68 -20.48
CA CYS A 22 14.05 24.25 -19.09
C CYS A 22 14.19 22.73 -19.09
N PHE A 23 15.40 22.24 -18.88
CA PHE A 23 15.61 20.87 -18.44
C PHE A 23 15.00 20.76 -17.04
N VAL A 24 13.79 20.22 -16.95
CA VAL A 24 13.29 19.67 -15.70
C VAL A 24 14.16 18.46 -15.44
N THR A 25 15.21 18.63 -14.66
CA THR A 25 15.91 17.49 -14.08
C THR A 25 14.88 16.74 -13.23
N PRO A 26 14.70 15.41 -13.39
CA PRO A 26 13.96 14.67 -12.41
C PRO A 26 14.61 14.93 -11.06
N ALA A 27 13.82 15.26 -10.05
CA ALA A 27 14.30 15.39 -8.68
C ALA A 27 15.09 14.11 -8.39
N GLY A 28 16.40 14.21 -8.24
CA GLY A 28 17.26 13.09 -7.93
C GLY A 28 16.73 12.48 -6.64
N ALA A 29 16.57 11.14 -6.60
CA ALA A 29 16.42 10.44 -5.35
C ALA A 29 17.58 10.90 -4.46
N GLY A 30 17.27 11.60 -3.35
CA GLY A 30 18.27 12.02 -2.39
C GLY A 30 19.04 10.78 -1.92
N ASP A 31 20.31 10.95 -1.60
CA ASP A 31 21.10 9.85 -1.05
C ASP A 31 20.39 9.34 0.22
N VAL A 32 20.05 8.04 0.25
CA VAL A 32 19.41 7.42 1.41
C VAL A 32 20.36 7.49 2.59
N THR A 33 19.91 8.08 3.69
CA THR A 33 20.70 8.18 4.91
C THR A 33 20.18 7.24 5.99
N TYR A 34 21.09 6.78 6.84
CA TYR A 34 20.80 5.85 7.95
C TYR A 34 21.30 6.45 9.25
N ARG A 35 20.46 6.51 10.26
CA ARG A 35 20.84 6.96 11.59
C ARG A 35 20.44 5.91 12.62
N VAL A 36 21.44 5.34 13.29
CA VAL A 36 21.21 4.48 14.46
C VAL A 36 20.82 5.36 15.65
N MET A 37 19.79 4.95 16.37
CA MET A 37 19.24 5.68 17.51
C MET A 37 19.26 4.81 18.76
N ASP A 38 19.17 5.45 19.91
CA ASP A 38 18.94 4.77 21.19
C ASP A 38 17.44 4.67 21.48
N PHE A 39 17.04 3.71 22.30
CA PHE A 39 15.63 3.48 22.62
C PHE A 39 15.00 4.61 23.45
N ASP A 40 15.80 5.38 24.19
CA ASP A 40 15.35 6.57 24.92
C ASP A 40 14.99 7.76 24.02
N GLN A 41 15.41 7.73 22.76
CA GLN A 41 15.05 8.71 21.73
C GLN A 41 13.71 8.39 21.04
N LEU A 42 13.09 7.25 21.38
CA LEU A 42 11.81 6.82 20.84
C LEU A 42 10.68 7.30 21.77
N ASP A 43 9.86 8.22 21.25
CA ASP A 43 8.75 8.78 22.02
C ASP A 43 7.71 7.69 22.35
N GLY A 44 7.43 7.49 23.65
CA GLY A 44 6.46 6.51 24.14
C GLY A 44 6.92 5.04 24.10
N TRP A 45 8.22 4.78 23.89
CA TRP A 45 8.72 3.40 23.84
C TRP A 45 8.42 2.60 25.10
N ALA A 46 8.61 3.21 26.26
CA ALA A 46 8.45 2.52 27.54
C ALA A 46 7.01 2.12 27.85
N GLU A 47 6.05 2.79 27.23
CA GLU A 47 4.62 2.66 27.50
C GLU A 47 3.90 1.67 26.57
N ASP A 48 4.58 1.17 25.50
CA ASP A 48 3.95 0.25 24.56
C ASP A 48 3.82 -1.18 25.11
N ASP A 49 2.82 -1.90 24.62
CA ASP A 49 2.65 -3.34 24.88
C ASP A 49 3.61 -4.17 23.98
N HIS A 50 4.86 -4.29 24.45
CA HIS A 50 5.89 -5.08 23.77
C HIS A 50 5.56 -6.56 23.68
N ALA A 51 4.74 -7.10 24.60
CA ALA A 51 4.32 -8.50 24.55
C ALA A 51 3.42 -8.78 23.35
N ALA A 52 2.48 -7.85 23.05
CA ALA A 52 1.67 -7.94 21.84
C ALA A 52 2.54 -7.86 20.57
N ALA A 53 3.56 -6.99 20.55
CA ALA A 53 4.49 -6.90 19.43
C ALA A 53 5.33 -8.17 19.26
N LEU A 54 5.87 -8.72 20.35
CA LEU A 54 6.64 -9.97 20.33
C LEU A 54 5.82 -11.15 19.81
N LYS A 55 4.57 -11.27 20.22
CA LYS A 55 3.65 -12.30 19.71
C LYS A 55 3.50 -12.23 18.19
N VAL A 56 3.36 -11.03 17.64
CA VAL A 56 3.24 -10.82 16.18
C VAL A 56 4.58 -11.06 15.48
N PHE A 57 5.70 -10.66 16.08
CA PHE A 57 7.05 -10.94 15.58
C PHE A 57 7.29 -12.45 15.45
N LEU A 58 6.96 -13.24 16.47
CA LEU A 58 7.09 -14.69 16.50
C LEU A 58 6.30 -15.39 15.37
N ASN A 59 5.22 -14.77 14.91
CA ASN A 59 4.42 -15.32 13.80
C ASN A 59 5.20 -15.37 12.47
N THR A 60 6.12 -14.44 12.24
CA THR A 60 6.84 -14.28 10.97
C THR A 60 8.36 -14.41 11.06
N CYS A 61 8.96 -14.23 12.22
CA CYS A 61 10.43 -14.17 12.33
C CYS A 61 11.15 -15.44 11.83
N LYS A 62 10.54 -16.60 11.97
CA LYS A 62 11.08 -17.89 11.45
C LYS A 62 11.20 -17.94 9.93
N ASP A 63 10.44 -17.11 9.23
CA ASP A 63 10.42 -17.07 7.76
C ASP A 63 11.49 -16.09 7.21
N MET A 64 12.23 -15.41 8.09
CA MET A 64 13.30 -14.50 7.71
C MET A 64 14.58 -15.29 7.41
N PRO A 65 15.10 -15.25 6.16
CA PRO A 65 16.14 -16.17 5.71
C PRO A 65 17.55 -15.88 6.26
N ASN A 66 17.78 -14.66 6.74
CA ASN A 66 19.11 -14.23 7.16
C ASN A 66 19.52 -14.85 8.51
N PRO A 67 20.80 -15.30 8.68
CA PRO A 67 21.29 -15.90 9.92
C PRO A 67 21.09 -15.06 11.17
N ASP A 68 21.30 -13.73 11.09
CA ASP A 68 21.15 -12.82 12.24
C ASP A 68 19.70 -12.82 12.74
N TRP A 69 18.74 -12.77 11.82
CA TRP A 69 17.33 -12.85 12.15
C TRP A 69 16.95 -14.22 12.72
N ARG A 70 17.54 -15.29 12.20
CA ARG A 70 17.29 -16.66 12.73
C ARG A 70 17.77 -16.82 14.17
N ALA A 71 18.93 -16.29 14.51
CA ALA A 71 19.44 -16.31 15.89
C ALA A 71 18.52 -15.57 16.84
N VAL A 72 18.10 -14.35 16.46
CA VAL A 72 17.15 -13.54 17.25
C VAL A 72 15.81 -14.24 17.39
N CYS A 73 15.27 -14.81 16.29
CA CYS A 73 14.00 -15.56 16.33
C CYS A 73 14.08 -16.79 17.24
N LYS A 74 15.22 -17.53 17.23
CA LYS A 74 15.43 -18.67 18.11
C LYS A 74 15.35 -18.25 19.57
N TYR A 75 15.98 -17.15 19.95
CA TYR A 75 15.93 -16.63 21.31
C TYR A 75 14.51 -16.12 21.66
N ALA A 76 13.83 -15.42 20.76
CA ALA A 76 12.46 -14.95 20.97
C ALA A 76 11.48 -16.08 21.36
N ASN A 77 11.72 -17.32 20.88
CA ASN A 77 10.92 -18.49 21.24
C ASN A 77 11.20 -19.07 22.63
N THR A 78 12.13 -18.51 23.41
CA THR A 78 12.40 -18.91 24.80
C THR A 78 11.56 -18.14 25.83
N ASP A 79 10.57 -17.40 25.37
CA ASP A 79 9.69 -16.55 26.19
C ASP A 79 10.44 -15.50 27.05
N PRO A 80 11.29 -14.67 26.41
CA PRO A 80 12.03 -13.64 27.12
C PRO A 80 11.08 -12.51 27.60
N GLU A 81 11.57 -11.68 28.54
CA GLU A 81 10.89 -10.42 28.85
C GLU A 81 10.82 -9.56 27.57
N PRO A 82 9.61 -9.18 27.12
CA PRO A 82 9.40 -8.67 25.76
C PRO A 82 10.16 -7.36 25.44
N ARG A 83 10.14 -6.38 26.35
CA ARG A 83 10.83 -5.11 26.13
C ARG A 83 12.34 -5.30 26.11
N GLN A 84 12.89 -6.02 27.08
CA GLN A 84 14.33 -6.30 27.16
C GLN A 84 14.79 -7.09 25.92
N PHE A 85 13.96 -8.00 25.40
CA PHE A 85 14.28 -8.71 24.16
C PHE A 85 14.56 -7.74 23.01
N PHE A 86 13.68 -6.76 22.77
CA PHE A 86 13.91 -5.79 21.69
C PHE A 86 15.11 -4.91 21.96
N GLU A 87 15.30 -4.43 23.19
CA GLU A 87 16.42 -3.55 23.56
C GLU A 87 17.79 -4.25 23.49
N LEU A 88 17.87 -5.55 23.82
CA LEU A 88 19.10 -6.30 23.81
C LEU A 88 19.56 -6.77 22.43
N PHE A 89 18.62 -7.07 21.52
CA PHE A 89 18.97 -7.68 20.23
C PHE A 89 18.90 -6.73 19.05
N PHE A 90 18.29 -5.56 19.21
CA PHE A 90 18.08 -4.62 18.11
C PHE A 90 18.65 -3.23 18.40
N ARG A 91 18.74 -2.45 17.31
CA ARG A 91 18.88 -1.00 17.36
C ARG A 91 17.86 -0.35 16.43
N PRO A 92 17.20 0.72 16.87
CA PRO A 92 16.34 1.52 16.00
C PRO A 92 17.20 2.22 14.96
N VAL A 93 16.77 2.14 13.69
CA VAL A 93 17.44 2.81 12.58
C VAL A 93 16.41 3.68 11.86
N LEU A 94 16.62 4.98 11.86
CA LEU A 94 15.90 5.90 11.01
C LEU A 94 16.49 5.84 9.60
N ILE A 95 15.67 5.49 8.62
CA ILE A 95 16.02 5.48 7.20
C ILE A 95 15.33 6.69 6.58
N ASP A 96 16.10 7.58 5.95
CA ASP A 96 15.59 8.81 5.32
C ASP A 96 15.99 8.80 3.84
N ASP A 97 15.00 8.88 2.97
CA ASP A 97 15.13 8.95 1.51
C ASP A 97 14.81 10.34 0.96
N GLY A 98 14.67 11.33 1.85
CA GLY A 98 14.35 12.71 1.52
C GLY A 98 12.87 12.93 1.18
N GLN A 99 12.01 11.93 1.38
CA GLN A 99 10.57 12.05 1.19
C GLN A 99 9.85 12.28 2.51
N ASP A 100 8.75 13.03 2.46
CA ASP A 100 7.90 13.24 3.63
C ASP A 100 7.31 11.92 4.13
N ALA A 101 7.30 11.75 5.45
CA ALA A 101 6.68 10.59 6.07
C ALA A 101 5.16 10.62 5.88
N LEU A 102 4.58 9.48 5.53
CA LEU A 102 3.15 9.33 5.34
C LEU A 102 2.64 8.01 5.90
N PHE A 103 1.75 8.10 6.87
CA PHE A 103 1.03 6.97 7.45
C PHE A 103 -0.42 7.00 6.97
N THR A 104 -0.88 5.85 6.47
CA THR A 104 -2.29 5.61 6.08
C THR A 104 -2.78 4.33 6.72
N GLY A 105 -4.05 3.98 6.50
CA GLY A 105 -4.65 2.78 7.05
C GLY A 105 -5.28 1.90 5.99
N TYR A 106 -5.22 0.59 6.21
CA TYR A 106 -5.95 -0.41 5.44
C TYR A 106 -6.70 -1.38 6.35
N PHE A 107 -7.62 -2.13 5.76
CA PHE A 107 -8.49 -3.03 6.50
C PHE A 107 -8.93 -4.20 5.61
N GLU A 108 -9.53 -5.23 6.20
CA GLU A 108 -10.19 -6.32 5.48
C GLU A 108 -11.68 -5.99 5.29
N PRO A 109 -12.15 -5.62 4.09
CA PRO A 109 -13.56 -5.34 3.85
C PRO A 109 -14.43 -6.60 3.92
N GLU A 110 -15.71 -6.41 4.28
CA GLU A 110 -16.75 -7.42 4.22
C GLU A 110 -17.81 -6.98 3.20
N LEU A 111 -18.05 -7.81 2.19
CA LEU A 111 -19.02 -7.56 1.11
C LEU A 111 -20.13 -8.61 1.16
N ASP A 112 -21.35 -8.23 0.78
CA ASP A 112 -22.42 -9.20 0.54
C ASP A 112 -22.23 -9.86 -0.83
N GLY A 113 -22.42 -11.18 -0.88
CA GLY A 113 -22.26 -11.94 -2.13
C GLY A 113 -22.88 -13.32 -2.10
N ASP A 114 -22.76 -14.04 -3.20
CA ASP A 114 -23.21 -15.43 -3.35
C ASP A 114 -22.20 -16.22 -4.22
N THR A 115 -22.25 -17.53 -4.13
CA THR A 115 -21.49 -18.45 -5.00
C THR A 115 -22.08 -18.61 -6.40
N ARG A 116 -23.25 -18.06 -6.64
CA ARG A 116 -23.96 -18.08 -7.92
C ARG A 116 -24.40 -16.67 -8.33
N PRO A 117 -24.38 -16.34 -9.61
CA PRO A 117 -24.90 -15.07 -10.09
C PRO A 117 -26.42 -14.99 -9.91
N SER A 118 -26.92 -13.79 -9.66
CA SER A 118 -28.36 -13.48 -9.55
C SER A 118 -28.62 -12.03 -9.98
N ASN A 119 -29.89 -11.60 -9.98
CA ASN A 119 -30.23 -10.20 -10.23
C ASN A 119 -29.60 -9.24 -9.21
N ARG A 120 -29.32 -9.68 -7.98
CA ARG A 120 -28.62 -8.91 -6.96
C ARG A 120 -27.11 -9.07 -7.08
N TYR A 121 -26.60 -10.27 -7.11
CA TYR A 121 -25.17 -10.58 -7.10
C TYR A 121 -24.66 -10.77 -8.54
N ARG A 122 -24.14 -9.70 -9.13
CA ARG A 122 -23.82 -9.63 -10.58
C ARG A 122 -22.33 -9.43 -10.87
N TYR A 123 -21.56 -8.97 -9.90
CA TYR A 123 -20.18 -8.56 -10.11
C TYR A 123 -19.23 -9.64 -9.63
N PRO A 124 -18.53 -10.34 -10.54
CA PRO A 124 -17.72 -11.50 -10.19
C PRO A 124 -16.38 -11.12 -9.57
N VAL A 125 -16.01 -11.86 -8.54
CA VAL A 125 -14.68 -11.86 -7.94
C VAL A 125 -13.87 -12.96 -8.61
N TYR A 126 -12.85 -12.62 -9.39
CA TYR A 126 -12.15 -13.55 -10.25
C TYR A 126 -10.86 -14.12 -9.66
N ARG A 127 -10.63 -15.42 -9.93
CA ARG A 127 -9.31 -16.05 -9.91
C ARG A 127 -8.46 -15.51 -11.05
N MET A 128 -7.12 -15.55 -10.86
CA MET A 128 -6.18 -15.09 -11.88
C MET A 128 -6.12 -16.06 -13.07
N PRO A 129 -6.41 -15.63 -14.29
CA PRO A 129 -6.28 -16.46 -15.47
C PRO A 129 -4.81 -16.73 -15.82
N ALA A 130 -4.54 -17.82 -16.53
CA ALA A 130 -3.18 -18.21 -16.90
C ALA A 130 -2.46 -17.15 -17.73
N GLU A 131 -3.19 -16.50 -18.63
CA GLU A 131 -2.68 -15.45 -19.54
C GLU A 131 -2.20 -14.22 -18.78
N ALA A 132 -2.91 -13.82 -17.73
CA ALA A 132 -2.50 -12.70 -16.87
C ALA A 132 -1.22 -13.01 -16.06
N ARG A 133 -0.87 -14.29 -15.88
CA ARG A 133 0.42 -14.68 -15.30
C ARG A 133 1.56 -14.67 -16.32
N ALA A 134 1.24 -14.97 -17.57
CA ALA A 134 2.22 -15.08 -18.66
C ALA A 134 2.57 -13.72 -19.28
N SER A 135 1.67 -12.74 -19.18
CA SER A 135 1.83 -11.41 -19.78
C SER A 135 1.88 -10.33 -18.70
N ASN A 136 2.89 -9.47 -18.73
CA ASN A 136 3.00 -8.34 -17.81
C ASN A 136 3.46 -7.07 -18.58
N PRO A 137 2.59 -6.08 -18.80
CA PRO A 137 1.17 -6.05 -18.39
C PRO A 137 0.26 -6.94 -19.27
N TRP A 138 -0.87 -7.39 -18.69
CA TRP A 138 -1.98 -8.01 -19.41
C TRP A 138 -3.04 -6.95 -19.76
N LEU A 139 -4.29 -7.35 -20.02
CA LEU A 139 -5.39 -6.44 -20.34
C LEU A 139 -5.66 -5.44 -19.20
N THR A 140 -6.06 -4.22 -19.58
CA THR A 140 -6.51 -3.20 -18.62
C THR A 140 -7.83 -3.59 -17.96
N ARG A 141 -8.18 -2.92 -16.84
CA ARG A 141 -9.49 -3.08 -16.19
C ARG A 141 -10.66 -2.98 -17.17
N ARG A 142 -10.66 -1.96 -18.04
CA ARG A 142 -11.70 -1.74 -19.05
C ARG A 142 -11.81 -2.93 -20.00
N GLU A 143 -10.69 -3.43 -20.51
CA GLU A 143 -10.67 -4.58 -21.42
C GLU A 143 -11.12 -5.85 -20.72
N ILE A 144 -10.68 -6.10 -19.48
CA ILE A 144 -11.09 -7.28 -18.71
C ILE A 144 -12.60 -7.31 -18.49
N LEU A 145 -13.19 -6.16 -18.11
CA LEU A 145 -14.62 -6.08 -17.79
C LEU A 145 -15.51 -5.95 -19.04
N GLY A 146 -15.03 -5.25 -20.09
CA GLY A 146 -15.82 -4.95 -21.28
C GLY A 146 -15.75 -6.00 -22.39
N SER A 147 -14.68 -6.80 -22.49
CA SER A 147 -14.50 -7.75 -23.60
C SER A 147 -15.20 -9.10 -23.40
N GLY A 148 -15.65 -9.41 -22.19
CA GLY A 148 -16.16 -10.74 -21.85
C GLY A 148 -15.09 -11.84 -21.79
N VAL A 149 -13.80 -11.49 -21.83
CA VAL A 149 -12.66 -12.43 -21.83
C VAL A 149 -12.67 -13.40 -20.63
N MET A 150 -13.32 -13.03 -19.55
CA MET A 150 -13.44 -13.85 -18.34
C MET A 150 -14.69 -14.74 -18.32
N ALA A 151 -15.66 -14.49 -19.19
CA ALA A 151 -16.96 -15.15 -19.15
C ALA A 151 -16.89 -16.65 -19.48
N GLY A 152 -17.63 -17.47 -18.73
CA GLY A 152 -17.77 -18.90 -18.98
C GLY A 152 -16.52 -19.75 -18.71
N ARG A 153 -15.51 -19.18 -18.02
CA ARG A 153 -14.23 -19.87 -17.76
C ARG A 153 -14.15 -20.56 -16.41
N GLY A 154 -15.17 -20.41 -15.57
CA GLY A 154 -15.17 -20.99 -14.21
C GLY A 154 -14.11 -20.34 -13.28
N LEU A 155 -13.75 -19.10 -13.54
CA LEU A 155 -12.77 -18.35 -12.77
C LEU A 155 -13.40 -17.53 -11.63
N GLU A 156 -14.70 -17.53 -11.53
CA GLU A 156 -15.45 -16.82 -10.51
C GLU A 156 -15.32 -17.54 -9.16
N ILE A 157 -14.96 -16.80 -8.10
CA ILE A 157 -14.97 -17.27 -6.70
C ILE A 157 -16.35 -17.06 -6.11
N ALA A 158 -16.90 -15.89 -6.33
CA ALA A 158 -18.21 -15.43 -5.87
C ALA A 158 -18.67 -14.26 -6.72
N TRP A 159 -19.93 -13.84 -6.55
CA TRP A 159 -20.48 -12.62 -7.12
C TRP A 159 -20.94 -11.70 -5.98
N VAL A 160 -20.63 -10.41 -6.10
CA VAL A 160 -21.04 -9.37 -5.14
C VAL A 160 -22.09 -8.45 -5.75
N ASP A 161 -22.75 -7.66 -4.93
CA ASP A 161 -23.88 -6.82 -5.35
C ASP A 161 -23.46 -5.39 -5.76
N ASP A 162 -22.25 -4.94 -5.41
CA ASP A 162 -21.80 -3.57 -5.65
C ASP A 162 -20.43 -3.54 -6.36
N PRO A 163 -20.34 -2.98 -7.59
CA PRO A 163 -19.09 -2.92 -8.35
C PRO A 163 -18.06 -1.96 -7.72
N VAL A 164 -18.49 -0.95 -6.98
CA VAL A 164 -17.57 -0.03 -6.31
C VAL A 164 -16.96 -0.66 -5.06
N GLU A 165 -17.72 -1.48 -4.32
CA GLU A 165 -17.14 -2.26 -3.22
C GLU A 165 -16.14 -3.30 -3.75
N LEU A 166 -16.44 -3.97 -4.88
CA LEU A 166 -15.48 -4.86 -5.54
C LEU A 166 -14.21 -4.11 -5.96
N PHE A 167 -14.34 -2.89 -6.48
CA PHE A 167 -13.18 -2.07 -6.82
C PHE A 167 -12.31 -1.77 -5.58
N PHE A 168 -12.94 -1.40 -4.46
CA PHE A 168 -12.21 -1.16 -3.21
C PHE A 168 -11.65 -2.45 -2.60
N LEU A 169 -12.33 -3.59 -2.71
CA LEU A 169 -11.78 -4.90 -2.36
C LEU A 169 -10.46 -5.18 -3.12
N GLN A 170 -10.41 -4.82 -4.41
CA GLN A 170 -9.19 -4.97 -5.20
C GLN A 170 -8.06 -4.03 -4.74
N ILE A 171 -8.37 -2.83 -4.24
CA ILE A 171 -7.39 -1.92 -3.64
C ILE A 171 -6.84 -2.51 -2.35
N GLN A 172 -7.72 -3.07 -1.48
CA GLN A 172 -7.30 -3.68 -0.21
C GLN A 172 -6.55 -5.01 -0.40
N GLY A 173 -6.79 -5.73 -1.50
CA GLY A 173 -6.11 -6.97 -1.85
C GLY A 173 -6.61 -8.22 -1.10
N SER A 174 -7.44 -8.07 -0.08
CA SER A 174 -8.07 -9.15 0.67
C SER A 174 -9.44 -8.71 1.20
N GLY A 175 -10.31 -9.68 1.52
CA GLY A 175 -11.62 -9.39 2.09
C GLY A 175 -12.44 -10.64 2.38
N ARG A 176 -13.63 -10.41 2.92
CA ARG A 176 -14.62 -11.44 3.21
C ARG A 176 -15.87 -11.21 2.39
N ILE A 177 -16.43 -12.28 1.86
CA ILE A 177 -17.71 -12.26 1.15
C ILE A 177 -18.72 -13.01 2.00
N ARG A 178 -19.68 -12.27 2.55
CA ARG A 178 -20.76 -12.82 3.37
C ARG A 178 -21.83 -13.42 2.47
N LEU A 179 -22.08 -14.70 2.64
CA LEU A 179 -23.08 -15.45 1.90
C LEU A 179 -24.48 -15.34 2.57
N PRO A 180 -25.58 -15.58 1.82
CA PRO A 180 -26.94 -15.50 2.37
C PRO A 180 -27.21 -16.45 3.55
N ASN A 181 -26.43 -17.54 3.66
CA ASN A 181 -26.52 -18.50 4.77
C ASN A 181 -25.67 -18.09 6.00
N GLY A 182 -25.11 -16.87 6.03
CA GLY A 182 -24.28 -16.37 7.11
C GLY A 182 -22.84 -16.86 7.13
N LYS A 183 -22.44 -17.74 6.21
CA LYS A 183 -21.03 -18.15 6.06
C LYS A 183 -20.24 -17.11 5.28
N TYR A 184 -18.91 -17.16 5.39
CA TYR A 184 -17.99 -16.29 4.68
C TYR A 184 -17.08 -17.09 3.74
N ILE A 185 -16.84 -16.52 2.56
CA ILE A 185 -15.69 -16.86 1.72
C ILE A 185 -14.64 -15.77 1.96
N ARG A 186 -13.47 -16.15 2.45
CA ARG A 186 -12.34 -15.22 2.54
C ARG A 186 -11.55 -15.28 1.24
N VAL A 187 -11.24 -14.10 0.68
CA VAL A 187 -10.42 -13.95 -0.51
C VAL A 187 -9.15 -13.19 -0.16
N GLY A 188 -8.05 -13.59 -0.77
CA GLY A 188 -6.75 -12.94 -0.63
C GLY A 188 -6.10 -12.72 -1.98
N TYR A 189 -5.16 -11.79 -2.03
CA TYR A 189 -4.42 -11.42 -3.23
C TYR A 189 -3.77 -12.64 -3.90
N ARG A 190 -3.95 -12.75 -5.22
CA ARG A 190 -3.29 -13.77 -6.05
C ARG A 190 -2.32 -13.16 -7.04
N GLY A 191 -2.57 -11.96 -7.50
CA GLY A 191 -1.78 -11.23 -8.48
C GLY A 191 -2.58 -10.09 -9.09
N ALA A 192 -1.91 -9.27 -9.89
CA ALA A 192 -2.51 -8.18 -10.64
C ALA A 192 -2.19 -8.32 -12.14
N ASN A 193 -2.87 -7.53 -12.95
CA ASN A 193 -2.69 -7.50 -14.41
C ASN A 193 -1.42 -6.76 -14.88
N GLY A 194 -0.58 -6.27 -13.96
CA GLY A 194 0.69 -5.61 -14.27
C GLY A 194 0.60 -4.12 -14.63
N HIS A 195 -0.59 -3.55 -14.71
CA HIS A 195 -0.76 -2.11 -14.90
C HIS A 195 -0.55 -1.34 -13.60
N PRO A 196 0.04 -0.12 -13.65
CA PRO A 196 0.20 0.72 -12.47
C PRO A 196 -1.16 1.17 -11.93
N TYR A 197 -1.25 1.28 -10.60
CA TYR A 197 -2.40 1.87 -9.93
C TYR A 197 -2.51 3.37 -10.27
N ARG A 198 -3.73 3.82 -10.61
CA ARG A 198 -4.07 5.23 -10.75
C ARG A 198 -5.19 5.59 -9.79
N SER A 199 -4.96 6.62 -8.98
CA SER A 199 -5.93 7.06 -7.97
C SER A 199 -7.16 7.70 -8.61
N ILE A 200 -8.33 7.08 -8.42
CA ILE A 200 -9.61 7.65 -8.84
C ILE A 200 -10.04 8.86 -7.99
N GLY A 201 -9.50 8.97 -6.78
CA GLY A 201 -9.70 10.18 -5.95
C GLY A 201 -8.96 11.39 -6.51
N VAL A 202 -7.71 11.20 -6.96
CA VAL A 202 -6.95 12.26 -7.66
C VAL A 202 -7.64 12.66 -8.96
N GLU A 203 -8.20 11.70 -9.69
CA GLU A 203 -8.96 11.96 -10.90
C GLU A 203 -10.22 12.80 -10.66
N LEU A 204 -10.97 12.54 -9.56
CA LEU A 204 -12.13 13.38 -9.19
C LEU A 204 -11.72 14.83 -8.90
N VAL A 205 -10.57 15.04 -8.28
CA VAL A 205 -10.01 16.39 -8.07
C VAL A 205 -9.61 17.02 -9.40
N ALA A 206 -8.92 16.28 -10.27
CA ALA A 206 -8.51 16.77 -11.58
C ALA A 206 -9.70 17.15 -12.48
N ARG A 207 -10.84 16.45 -12.34
CA ARG A 207 -12.12 16.79 -13.02
C ARG A 207 -12.84 17.97 -12.37
N GLY A 208 -12.35 18.54 -11.26
CA GLY A 208 -12.99 19.64 -10.54
C GLY A 208 -14.30 19.25 -9.83
N ILE A 209 -14.51 17.96 -9.57
CA ILE A 209 -15.74 17.46 -8.91
C ILE A 209 -15.66 17.65 -7.40
N TYR A 210 -14.46 17.48 -6.82
CA TYR A 210 -14.17 17.68 -5.41
C TYR A 210 -12.81 18.37 -5.21
N GLU A 211 -12.67 19.10 -4.11
CA GLU A 211 -11.38 19.54 -3.61
C GLU A 211 -10.65 18.39 -2.92
N ALA A 212 -9.31 18.43 -2.90
CA ALA A 212 -8.48 17.33 -2.36
C ALA A 212 -8.84 16.95 -0.91
N HIS A 213 -9.19 17.94 -0.08
CA HIS A 213 -9.57 17.72 1.33
C HIS A 213 -10.96 17.09 1.51
N GLN A 214 -11.78 17.08 0.46
CA GLN A 214 -13.14 16.49 0.49
C GLN A 214 -13.14 15.01 0.09
N VAL A 215 -12.04 14.53 -0.52
CA VAL A 215 -11.98 13.17 -1.08
C VAL A 215 -11.68 12.16 0.02
N SER A 216 -12.60 11.20 0.17
CA SER A 216 -12.43 9.99 0.98
C SER A 216 -12.98 8.78 0.23
N ALA A 217 -12.67 7.56 0.70
CA ALA A 217 -13.24 6.35 0.11
C ALA A 217 -14.78 6.37 0.10
N GLU A 218 -15.40 6.86 1.18
CA GLU A 218 -16.85 6.97 1.28
C GLU A 218 -17.42 8.00 0.28
N VAL A 219 -16.79 9.16 0.13
CA VAL A 219 -17.20 10.18 -0.85
C VAL A 219 -17.11 9.62 -2.27
N ILE A 220 -16.03 8.93 -2.61
CA ILE A 220 -15.86 8.29 -3.93
C ILE A 220 -16.96 7.25 -4.16
N LYS A 221 -17.19 6.33 -3.22
CA LYS A 221 -18.24 5.30 -3.32
C LYS A 221 -19.63 5.92 -3.52
N ASN A 222 -19.95 6.94 -2.76
CA ASN A 222 -21.22 7.63 -2.86
C ASN A 222 -21.39 8.39 -4.20
N TRP A 223 -20.29 8.94 -4.72
CA TRP A 223 -20.33 9.61 -6.01
C TRP A 223 -20.54 8.60 -7.16
N VAL A 224 -19.81 7.48 -7.17
CA VAL A 224 -19.97 6.42 -8.18
C VAL A 224 -21.39 5.86 -8.19
N ARG A 225 -21.97 5.60 -7.00
CA ARG A 225 -23.35 5.08 -6.89
C ARG A 225 -24.41 6.06 -7.41
N ARG A 226 -24.20 7.38 -7.24
CA ARG A 226 -25.12 8.43 -7.72
C ARG A 226 -24.94 8.74 -9.19
N ASN A 227 -23.81 8.40 -9.79
CA ASN A 227 -23.46 8.68 -11.17
C ASN A 227 -23.01 7.38 -11.86
N PRO A 228 -23.92 6.42 -12.16
CA PRO A 228 -23.50 5.08 -12.55
C PRO A 228 -22.69 5.02 -13.85
N VAL A 229 -22.98 5.86 -14.84
CA VAL A 229 -22.25 5.90 -16.11
C VAL A 229 -20.87 6.55 -15.94
N GLU A 230 -20.84 7.76 -15.40
CA GLU A 230 -19.59 8.50 -15.14
C GLU A 230 -18.76 7.81 -14.05
N GLY A 231 -19.43 7.12 -13.13
CA GLY A 231 -18.81 6.34 -12.08
C GLY A 231 -18.07 5.12 -12.62
N GLU A 232 -18.67 4.39 -13.56
CA GLU A 232 -18.01 3.29 -14.25
C GLU A 232 -16.78 3.79 -15.03
N GLU A 233 -16.91 4.90 -15.76
CA GLU A 233 -15.79 5.55 -16.45
C GLU A 233 -14.67 5.98 -15.46
N LEU A 234 -15.04 6.46 -14.28
CA LEU A 234 -14.09 6.79 -13.22
C LEU A 234 -13.34 5.54 -12.75
N LEU A 235 -14.03 4.42 -12.52
CA LEU A 235 -13.37 3.16 -12.11
C LEU A 235 -12.39 2.67 -13.19
N TYR A 236 -12.71 2.87 -14.48
CA TYR A 236 -11.82 2.53 -15.60
C TYR A 236 -10.59 3.42 -15.71
N HIS A 237 -10.56 4.61 -15.07
CA HIS A 237 -9.35 5.43 -15.00
C HIS A 237 -8.19 4.66 -14.34
N ASN A 238 -8.49 3.80 -13.38
CA ASN A 238 -7.48 2.87 -12.83
C ASN A 238 -7.37 1.61 -13.71
N PRO A 239 -6.32 1.46 -14.54
CA PRO A 239 -6.14 0.29 -15.40
C PRO A 239 -5.75 -0.97 -14.63
N SER A 240 -5.28 -0.84 -13.37
CA SER A 240 -4.88 -1.96 -12.54
C SER A 240 -6.09 -2.82 -12.15
N TYR A 241 -5.94 -4.14 -12.24
CA TYR A 241 -6.95 -5.13 -11.85
C TYR A 241 -6.32 -6.22 -10.99
N VAL A 242 -6.91 -6.48 -9.83
CA VAL A 242 -6.44 -7.51 -8.89
C VAL A 242 -7.30 -8.75 -8.99
N PHE A 243 -6.62 -9.90 -9.02
CA PHE A 243 -7.20 -11.23 -8.98
C PHE A 243 -7.01 -11.87 -7.62
N PHE A 244 -7.93 -12.74 -7.24
CA PHE A 244 -7.97 -13.33 -5.91
C PHE A 244 -7.75 -14.84 -5.90
N ARG A 245 -7.54 -15.36 -4.71
CA ARG A 245 -7.64 -16.80 -4.35
C ARG A 245 -8.51 -16.95 -3.12
N GLU A 246 -9.15 -18.10 -2.98
CA GLU A 246 -9.80 -18.43 -1.73
C GLU A 246 -8.76 -18.72 -0.63
N VAL A 247 -9.08 -18.33 0.59
CA VAL A 247 -8.26 -18.53 1.78
C VAL A 247 -9.11 -19.24 2.83
N SER A 248 -8.95 -20.57 2.92
CA SER A 248 -9.74 -21.41 3.84
C SER A 248 -9.01 -21.78 5.13
N GLN A 249 -7.67 -21.65 5.16
CA GLN A 249 -6.85 -22.11 6.29
C GLN A 249 -6.70 -21.09 7.43
N VAL A 250 -7.27 -19.90 7.30
CA VAL A 250 -7.17 -18.83 8.31
C VAL A 250 -8.46 -18.79 9.13
N PRO A 251 -8.39 -18.93 10.46
CA PRO A 251 -9.54 -18.79 11.34
C PRO A 251 -10.24 -17.42 11.18
N SER A 252 -11.55 -17.40 11.44
CA SER A 252 -12.37 -16.19 11.21
C SER A 252 -12.03 -15.03 12.16
N ASP A 253 -11.46 -15.32 13.33
CA ASP A 253 -11.03 -14.36 14.34
C ASP A 253 -9.65 -13.73 14.05
N GLN A 254 -8.92 -14.26 13.08
CA GLN A 254 -7.64 -13.73 12.64
C GLN A 254 -7.79 -12.83 11.42
N GLY A 255 -6.86 -11.89 11.24
CA GLY A 255 -6.79 -11.04 10.06
C GLY A 255 -6.42 -11.79 8.77
N PRO A 256 -6.48 -11.15 7.61
CA PRO A 256 -6.13 -11.76 6.33
C PRO A 256 -4.64 -12.11 6.26
N LEU A 257 -4.26 -12.87 5.23
CA LEU A 257 -2.86 -13.14 4.95
C LEU A 257 -2.19 -11.93 4.30
N GLY A 258 -1.16 -11.41 4.94
CA GLY A 258 -0.26 -10.41 4.35
C GLY A 258 0.75 -11.03 3.37
N ALA A 259 1.70 -10.21 2.92
CA ALA A 259 2.72 -10.59 1.93
C ALA A 259 3.63 -11.74 2.40
N MET A 260 3.79 -11.93 3.70
CA MET A 260 4.54 -13.06 4.29
C MET A 260 3.71 -14.35 4.39
N ASN A 261 2.49 -14.38 3.85
CA ASN A 261 1.56 -15.50 3.96
C ASN A 261 1.26 -15.90 5.42
N ARG A 262 1.20 -14.91 6.30
CA ARG A 262 0.80 -14.99 7.71
C ARG A 262 -0.30 -13.98 7.97
N SER A 263 -1.19 -14.30 8.92
CA SER A 263 -2.27 -13.38 9.32
C SER A 263 -1.70 -12.09 9.88
N VAL A 264 -2.15 -10.96 9.33
CA VAL A 264 -1.84 -9.64 9.88
C VAL A 264 -2.70 -9.37 11.12
N THR A 265 -2.17 -8.61 12.05
CA THR A 265 -2.80 -8.31 13.33
C THR A 265 -3.18 -6.83 13.40
N SER A 266 -4.44 -6.56 13.75
CA SER A 266 -4.93 -5.18 13.90
C SER A 266 -4.03 -4.37 14.82
N MET A 267 -3.66 -3.16 14.38
CA MET A 267 -2.84 -2.20 15.13
C MET A 267 -1.46 -2.74 15.55
N ARG A 268 -0.98 -3.85 14.94
CA ARG A 268 0.36 -4.43 15.17
C ARG A 268 1.05 -4.86 13.87
N SER A 269 0.34 -4.90 12.75
CA SER A 269 0.95 -5.17 11.43
C SER A 269 0.87 -3.94 10.55
N ILE A 270 1.92 -3.73 9.75
CA ILE A 270 2.00 -2.66 8.76
C ILE A 270 2.41 -3.21 7.40
N ALA A 271 1.91 -2.56 6.34
CA ALA A 271 2.46 -2.67 5.00
C ALA A 271 3.53 -1.59 4.81
N VAL A 272 4.63 -1.98 4.17
CA VAL A 272 5.83 -1.14 3.97
C VAL A 272 6.38 -1.28 2.55
N ASP A 273 7.34 -0.43 2.20
CA ASP A 273 8.16 -0.65 1.01
C ASP A 273 9.32 -1.62 1.32
N PRO A 274 9.33 -2.83 0.72
CA PRO A 274 10.39 -3.82 0.97
C PRO A 274 11.78 -3.40 0.47
N SER A 275 11.87 -2.34 -0.33
CA SER A 275 13.16 -1.76 -0.75
C SER A 275 13.91 -1.12 0.41
N PHE A 276 13.19 -0.64 1.44
CA PHE A 276 13.75 0.01 2.63
C PHE A 276 13.56 -0.82 3.89
N VAL A 277 12.38 -1.41 4.08
CA VAL A 277 12.01 -2.13 5.29
C VAL A 277 11.82 -3.61 4.98
N LYS A 278 12.67 -4.45 5.54
CA LYS A 278 12.56 -5.89 5.35
C LYS A 278 11.28 -6.45 5.97
N LEU A 279 10.55 -7.26 5.21
CA LEU A 279 9.39 -7.97 5.74
C LEU A 279 9.80 -8.87 6.92
N GLY A 280 8.99 -8.84 7.99
CA GLY A 280 9.23 -9.48 9.26
C GLY A 280 9.96 -8.59 10.29
N ALA A 281 10.54 -7.46 9.88
CA ALA A 281 11.22 -6.56 10.80
C ALA A 281 10.24 -5.86 11.75
N PRO A 282 10.58 -5.72 13.04
CA PRO A 282 9.89 -4.81 13.94
C PRO A 282 10.17 -3.36 13.52
N VAL A 283 9.15 -2.51 13.62
CA VAL A 283 9.21 -1.08 13.27
C VAL A 283 8.55 -0.27 14.36
N TRP A 284 9.28 0.66 14.94
CA TRP A 284 8.69 1.65 15.82
C TRP A 284 8.04 2.73 15.00
N VAL A 285 6.75 2.97 15.24
CA VAL A 285 5.95 3.95 14.52
C VAL A 285 5.58 5.08 15.46
N GLU A 286 5.97 6.30 15.09
CA GLU A 286 5.56 7.55 15.71
C GLU A 286 4.73 8.34 14.68
N LYS A 287 3.43 8.07 14.66
CA LYS A 287 2.48 8.78 13.82
C LYS A 287 1.89 9.95 14.59
N ASP A 288 1.90 11.12 13.99
CA ASP A 288 1.36 12.36 14.58
C ASP A 288 -0.11 12.59 14.16
N GLY A 289 -0.65 13.77 14.31
CA GLY A 289 -2.03 14.12 13.96
C GLY A 289 -3.01 13.99 15.12
N ALA A 290 -4.31 13.94 14.80
CA ALA A 290 -5.39 14.02 15.79
C ALA A 290 -5.38 12.87 16.81
N ASP A 291 -5.05 11.66 16.37
CA ASP A 291 -4.95 10.47 17.23
C ASP A 291 -3.51 9.93 17.16
N PRO A 292 -2.56 10.50 17.94
CA PRO A 292 -1.16 10.11 17.87
C PRO A 292 -0.97 8.63 18.15
N LEU A 293 -0.03 8.00 17.44
CA LEU A 293 0.30 6.60 17.64
C LEU A 293 1.79 6.44 17.94
N ARG A 294 2.11 5.77 19.05
CA ARG A 294 3.46 5.40 19.47
C ARG A 294 3.45 3.90 19.69
N ARG A 295 3.96 3.13 18.71
CA ARG A 295 3.72 1.68 18.76
C ARG A 295 4.73 0.87 17.99
N LEU A 296 5.14 -0.25 18.59
CA LEU A 296 5.96 -1.27 17.94
C LEU A 296 5.05 -2.15 17.07
N MET A 297 5.30 -2.13 15.76
CA MET A 297 4.56 -2.89 14.76
C MET A 297 5.50 -3.80 13.98
N ILE A 298 4.94 -4.80 13.29
CA ILE A 298 5.71 -5.73 12.47
C ILE A 298 5.38 -5.51 11.00
N ALA A 299 6.41 -5.39 10.18
CA ALA A 299 6.30 -5.25 8.73
C ALA A 299 5.91 -6.59 8.09
N GLN A 300 4.62 -6.87 7.94
CA GLN A 300 4.12 -8.17 7.48
C GLN A 300 3.44 -8.11 6.11
N ASP A 301 3.29 -6.90 5.58
CA ASP A 301 2.56 -6.70 4.33
C ASP A 301 3.23 -5.68 3.41
N THR A 302 2.75 -5.59 2.18
CA THR A 302 3.18 -4.62 1.16
C THR A 302 1.99 -4.12 0.37
N GLY A 303 2.14 -2.96 -0.27
CA GLY A 303 1.16 -2.43 -1.21
C GLY A 303 1.84 -1.73 -2.39
N SER A 304 1.21 -1.78 -3.57
CA SER A 304 1.74 -1.12 -4.77
C SER A 304 1.89 0.40 -4.62
N ALA A 305 1.06 1.01 -3.79
CA ALA A 305 1.09 2.43 -3.46
C ALA A 305 1.94 2.76 -2.21
N ILE A 306 2.50 1.75 -1.53
CA ILE A 306 3.31 1.93 -0.34
C ILE A 306 4.77 1.96 -0.78
N LYS A 307 5.28 3.19 -1.05
CA LYS A 307 6.61 3.45 -1.58
C LYS A 307 7.31 4.55 -0.80
N GLY A 308 8.59 4.30 -0.44
CA GLY A 308 9.45 5.20 0.34
C GLY A 308 9.85 4.66 1.71
N ALA A 309 10.94 5.23 2.24
CA ALA A 309 11.54 4.79 3.51
C ALA A 309 10.67 5.10 4.73
N GLN A 310 9.93 6.23 4.68
CA GLN A 310 9.06 6.71 5.76
C GLN A 310 7.57 6.53 5.41
N ARG A 311 7.24 5.42 4.73
CA ARG A 311 5.89 5.10 4.28
C ARG A 311 5.38 3.82 4.90
N ALA A 312 4.30 3.90 5.68
CA ALA A 312 3.62 2.72 6.21
C ALA A 312 2.09 2.81 6.09
N ASP A 313 1.46 1.65 5.93
CA ASP A 313 0.02 1.49 5.93
C ASP A 313 -0.37 0.58 7.09
N VAL A 314 -1.14 1.11 8.07
CA VAL A 314 -1.47 0.42 9.31
C VAL A 314 -2.69 -0.47 9.11
N PHE A 315 -2.62 -1.74 9.52
CA PHE A 315 -3.77 -2.64 9.49
C PHE A 315 -4.72 -2.36 10.65
N PHE A 316 -5.96 -1.96 10.34
CA PHE A 316 -6.98 -1.60 11.34
C PHE A 316 -7.89 -2.77 11.75
N GLY A 317 -7.88 -3.86 11.01
CA GLY A 317 -8.76 -5.00 11.30
C GLY A 317 -9.77 -5.28 10.18
N THR A 318 -10.91 -5.87 10.51
CA THR A 318 -11.93 -6.34 9.56
C THR A 318 -13.23 -5.56 9.71
N GLY A 319 -13.93 -5.34 8.61
CA GLY A 319 -15.29 -4.78 8.56
C GLY A 319 -15.37 -3.26 8.59
N ASP A 320 -16.60 -2.73 8.64
CA ASP A 320 -16.88 -1.31 8.44
C ASP A 320 -16.25 -0.37 9.46
N ALA A 321 -16.21 -0.77 10.74
CA ALA A 321 -15.61 0.06 11.79
C ALA A 321 -14.11 0.25 11.55
N ALA A 322 -13.41 -0.84 11.18
CA ALA A 322 -12.01 -0.81 10.81
C ALA A 322 -11.80 0.04 9.53
N GLY A 323 -12.68 -0.10 8.54
CA GLY A 323 -12.64 0.69 7.31
C GLY A 323 -12.80 2.19 7.54
N LYS A 324 -13.72 2.59 8.42
CA LYS A 324 -13.92 4.00 8.80
C LYS A 324 -12.71 4.56 9.56
N ALA A 325 -12.09 3.79 10.43
CA ALA A 325 -10.91 4.20 11.16
C ALA A 325 -9.69 4.31 10.22
N ALA A 326 -9.45 3.30 9.38
CA ALA A 326 -8.38 3.29 8.39
C ALA A 326 -8.51 4.45 7.40
N GLY A 327 -9.71 4.74 6.92
CA GLY A 327 -9.97 5.80 5.94
C GLY A 327 -9.72 7.22 6.45
N ARG A 328 -9.60 7.43 7.75
CA ARG A 328 -9.27 8.72 8.38
C ARG A 328 -7.78 8.93 8.56
N LEU A 329 -6.99 7.85 8.51
CA LEU A 329 -5.57 7.94 8.72
C LEU A 329 -4.85 8.43 7.46
N ARG A 330 -4.32 9.64 7.54
CA ARG A 330 -3.43 10.25 6.56
C ARG A 330 -2.57 11.30 7.27
N ASP A 331 -1.62 10.83 8.05
CA ASP A 331 -0.88 11.67 8.97
C ASP A 331 0.63 11.58 8.72
N PRO A 332 1.39 12.65 9.04
CA PRO A 332 2.85 12.64 9.09
C PRO A 332 3.35 11.90 10.33
N GLY A 333 4.67 11.84 10.47
CA GLY A 333 5.34 11.27 11.63
C GLY A 333 6.74 10.80 11.27
N ARG A 334 7.22 9.76 11.95
CA ARG A 334 8.46 9.06 11.61
C ARG A 334 8.37 7.59 11.98
N MET A 335 9.19 6.76 11.36
CA MET A 335 9.33 5.36 11.76
C MET A 335 10.78 4.92 11.79
N MET A 336 11.12 4.08 12.74
CA MET A 336 12.44 3.49 12.92
C MET A 336 12.35 1.98 12.77
N VAL A 337 13.14 1.43 11.88
CA VAL A 337 13.23 -0.03 11.71
C VAL A 337 14.15 -0.59 12.79
N LEU A 338 13.69 -1.57 13.54
CA LEU A 338 14.54 -2.27 14.50
C LEU A 338 15.34 -3.34 13.75
N LEU A 339 16.63 -3.13 13.62
CA LEU A 339 17.55 -4.07 12.99
C LEU A 339 18.38 -4.80 14.03
N PRO A 340 18.71 -6.11 13.83
CA PRO A 340 19.71 -6.77 14.66
C PRO A 340 20.98 -5.93 14.74
N ILE A 341 21.60 -5.87 15.92
CA ILE A 341 22.69 -4.92 16.26
C ILE A 341 23.75 -4.86 15.18
N GLN A 342 24.25 -6.03 14.72
CA GLN A 342 25.30 -6.11 13.70
C GLN A 342 24.86 -5.50 12.36
N ARG A 343 23.58 -5.64 12.05
CA ARG A 343 22.98 -5.08 10.83
C ARG A 343 22.82 -3.57 10.92
N ALA A 344 22.41 -3.06 12.07
CA ALA A 344 22.25 -1.62 12.27
C ALA A 344 23.56 -0.87 12.05
N TYR A 345 24.64 -1.36 12.67
CA TYR A 345 25.95 -0.71 12.57
C TYR A 345 26.62 -0.94 11.20
N ALA A 346 26.34 -2.04 10.52
CA ALA A 346 26.85 -2.27 9.17
C ALA A 346 26.29 -1.32 8.10
N LEU A 347 25.26 -0.53 8.42
CA LEU A 347 24.72 0.50 7.53
C LEU A 347 25.43 1.85 7.69
N LEU A 348 26.21 2.04 8.74
CA LEU A 348 26.94 3.27 8.98
C LEU A 348 28.25 3.28 8.16
N PRO A 349 28.69 4.44 7.67
CA PRO A 349 30.02 4.57 7.08
C PRO A 349 31.10 4.31 8.16
N GLU A 350 32.23 3.73 7.75
CA GLU A 350 33.36 3.38 8.65
C GLU A 350 33.83 4.58 9.52
N SER A 351 33.64 5.81 9.06
CA SER A 351 33.98 7.03 9.80
C SER A 351 33.00 7.39 10.94
N ALA A 352 31.90 6.66 11.08
CA ALA A 352 30.84 6.92 12.06
C ALA A 352 30.81 5.88 13.19
N ILE A 353 31.73 4.90 13.17
CA ILE A 353 31.96 3.88 14.19
C ILE A 353 33.21 4.27 14.97
#